data_f4a60593ab7de707cadd25e0ad937e26
#
_entry.id   f4a60593ab7de707cadd25e0ad937e26
#
_cell.length_a   1.000
_cell.length_b   1.000
_cell.length_c   1.000
_cell.angle_alpha   90.00
_cell.angle_beta   90.00
_cell.angle_gamma   90.00
#
_symmetry.space_group_name_H-M   'P 1'
#
loop_
_entity.id
_entity.type
_entity.pdbx_description
1 polymer ?
#
loop_
_entity_poly.entity_id
_entity_poly.type
_entity_poly.pdbx_seq_one_letter_code
_entity_poly.pdbx_strand_id
1 'polypeptide(L)'
;TGPKLVLHGTSSVGKDQIKDLFDDGIAKVNIWTTLERDSSPVLFEDMVRNASMVTGTEKTEELIRGRLLGNNVNRHSRASLSHYTTTYRQEIVFNEMKKIVEGYLNLWYK
;
A
#
# COMPACT_ATOMS: atom_id res chain seq x y z
N THR A 1 6.79 10.67 -28.10
CA THR A 1 6.90 10.23 -28.04
C THR A 1 6.50 9.57 -27.11
N GLY A 2 6.63 9.29 -26.88
CA GLY A 2 6.22 8.86 -26.17
C GLY A 2 5.17 8.48 -25.69
N PRO A 3 5.01 8.14 -25.21
CA PRO A 3 4.19 7.64 -24.68
C PRO A 3 3.18 8.01 -24.18
N LYS A 4 2.86 8.48 -24.49
CA LYS A 4 2.04 8.82 -24.35
C LYS A 4 1.33 8.53 -23.45
N LEU A 5 1.43 8.27 -23.01
CA LEU A 5 0.97 8.38 -22.27
C LEU A 5 -0.16 7.96 -21.85
N VAL A 6 -0.67 7.31 -22.27
CA VAL A 6 -1.75 6.78 -22.00
C VAL A 6 -1.63 5.81 -21.08
N LEU A 7 -0.83 5.70 -20.27
CA LEU A 7 -0.66 4.72 -19.34
C LEU A 7 -1.65 4.83 -18.24
N HIS A 8 -2.18 3.75 -17.83
CA HIS A 8 -3.08 3.72 -16.71
C HIS A 8 -2.35 3.28 -15.47
N GLY A 9 -1.03 3.26 -15.50
CA GLY A 9 -0.26 2.87 -14.37
C GLY A 9 0.88 2.03 -14.84
N THR A 10 1.94 1.94 -14.06
CA THR A 10 3.13 1.23 -14.48
C THR A 10 2.97 -0.27 -14.50
N SER A 11 1.95 -0.78 -13.80
CA SER A 11 1.75 -2.23 -13.77
C SER A 11 1.29 -2.78 -15.12
N SER A 12 0.78 -1.94 -16.01
CA SER A 12 0.37 -2.39 -17.33
C SER A 12 1.43 -2.14 -18.40
N VAL A 13 2.61 -1.71 -17.99
CA VAL A 13 3.68 -1.37 -18.91
C VAL A 13 4.91 -2.17 -18.53
N GLY A 14 5.67 -2.62 -19.50
CA GLY A 14 6.93 -3.32 -19.22
C GLY A 14 7.89 -2.42 -18.48
N LYS A 15 8.68 -3.00 -17.59
CA LYS A 15 9.59 -2.21 -16.78
C LYS A 15 10.68 -1.52 -17.61
N ASP A 16 11.00 -2.08 -18.76
CA ASP A 16 11.94 -1.43 -19.67
C ASP A 16 11.39 -0.11 -20.18
N GLN A 17 10.09 -0.06 -20.39
CA GLN A 17 9.44 1.16 -20.85
C GLN A 17 9.35 2.21 -19.76
N ILE A 18 9.22 1.77 -18.53
CA ILE A 18 9.15 2.70 -17.40
C ILE A 18 10.41 3.54 -17.34
N LYS A 19 11.56 2.93 -17.62
CA LYS A 19 12.81 3.64 -17.57
C LYS A 19 12.79 4.87 -18.50
N ASP A 20 12.25 4.70 -19.69
CA ASP A 20 12.21 5.77 -20.67
C ASP A 20 11.19 6.85 -20.30
N LEU A 21 10.19 6.49 -19.53
CA LEU A 21 9.14 7.41 -19.16
C LEU A 21 9.40 8.16 -17.86
N PHE A 22 10.46 7.79 -17.16
CA PHE A 22 10.65 8.28 -15.81
C PHE A 22 10.82 9.79 -15.71
N ASP A 23 11.29 10.44 -16.76
CA ASP A 23 11.47 11.88 -16.74
C ASP A 23 10.23 12.62 -17.20
N ASP A 24 9.20 11.92 -17.60
CA ASP A 24 7.98 12.52 -18.08
C ASP A 24 7.06 12.81 -16.91
N GLY A 25 6.45 13.97 -16.85
CA GLY A 25 5.55 14.33 -15.76
C GLY A 25 4.36 13.40 -15.64
N ILE A 26 3.82 12.97 -16.78
CA ILE A 26 2.69 12.05 -16.77
C ILE A 26 3.09 10.70 -16.22
N ALA A 27 4.30 10.25 -16.57
CA ALA A 27 4.80 8.99 -16.05
C ALA A 27 4.97 9.05 -14.54
N LYS A 28 5.38 10.19 -14.00
CA LYS A 28 5.52 10.33 -12.55
C LYS A 28 4.18 10.18 -11.84
N VAL A 29 3.13 10.73 -12.42
CA VAL A 29 1.78 10.58 -11.85
C VAL A 29 1.35 9.13 -11.89
N ASN A 30 1.61 8.45 -13.00
CA ASN A 30 1.24 7.05 -13.14
C ASN A 30 2.01 6.15 -12.19
N ILE A 31 3.28 6.45 -11.99
CA ILE A 31 4.11 5.68 -11.06
C ILE A 31 3.59 5.85 -9.64
N TRP A 32 3.25 7.08 -9.25
CA TRP A 32 2.72 7.33 -7.93
C TRP A 32 1.42 6.56 -7.70
N THR A 33 0.53 6.59 -8.69
CA THR A 33 -0.74 5.89 -8.61
C THR A 33 -0.52 4.39 -8.42
N THR A 34 0.45 3.83 -9.16
CA THR A 34 0.78 2.42 -9.04
C THR A 34 1.32 2.11 -7.64
N LEU A 35 2.19 2.98 -7.11
CA LEU A 35 2.74 2.77 -5.79
C LEU A 35 1.66 2.77 -4.73
N GLU A 36 0.70 3.69 -4.84
CA GLU A 36 -0.40 3.74 -3.89
C GLU A 36 -1.29 2.52 -4.01
N ARG A 37 -1.61 2.15 -5.24
CA ARG A 37 -2.48 1.00 -5.45
C ARG A 37 -1.85 -0.29 -4.93
N ASP A 38 -0.55 -0.47 -5.18
CA ASP A 38 0.09 -1.73 -4.84
C ASP A 38 0.49 -1.80 -3.36
N SER A 39 0.59 -0.66 -2.69
CA SER A 39 0.86 -0.66 -1.26
C SER A 39 -0.40 -0.73 -0.41
N SER A 40 -1.54 -0.39 -0.98
CA SER A 40 -2.79 -0.36 -0.22
C SER A 40 -3.20 -1.71 0.36
N PRO A 41 -3.08 -2.83 -0.39
CA PRO A 41 -3.43 -4.12 0.20
C PRO A 41 -2.57 -4.47 1.41
N VAL A 42 -1.31 -4.06 1.40
CA VAL A 42 -0.42 -4.33 2.53
C VAL A 42 -0.90 -3.59 3.77
N LEU A 43 -1.27 -2.32 3.61
CA LEU A 43 -1.81 -1.53 4.71
C LEU A 43 -3.12 -2.13 5.20
N PHE A 44 -4.00 -2.48 4.28
CA PHE A 44 -5.30 -3.01 4.63
C PHE A 44 -5.15 -4.31 5.43
N GLU A 45 -4.29 -5.20 4.97
CA GLU A 45 -4.08 -6.46 5.65
C GLU A 45 -3.50 -6.25 7.05
N ASP A 46 -2.56 -5.31 7.18
CA ASP A 46 -1.98 -5.01 8.48
C ASP A 46 -3.04 -4.50 9.44
N MET A 47 -3.90 -3.61 8.99
CA MET A 47 -4.95 -3.06 9.83
C MET A 47 -5.97 -4.11 10.22
N VAL A 48 -6.32 -4.99 9.31
CA VAL A 48 -7.27 -6.06 9.62
C VAL A 48 -6.64 -7.04 10.61
N ARG A 49 -5.39 -7.42 10.36
CA ARG A 49 -4.70 -8.38 11.23
C ARG A 49 -4.56 -7.85 12.64
N ASN A 50 -4.36 -6.54 12.78
CA ASN A 50 -4.21 -5.90 14.08
C ASN A 50 -5.45 -5.12 14.48
N ALA A 51 -6.61 -5.64 14.16
CA ALA A 51 -7.87 -4.91 14.28
C ALA A 51 -8.09 -4.26 15.64
N SER A 52 -7.86 -4.99 16.73
CA SER A 52 -8.13 -4.44 18.05
C SER A 52 -7.15 -3.34 18.42
N MET A 53 -5.95 -3.37 17.87
CA MET A 53 -4.99 -2.31 18.12
C MET A 53 -5.33 -1.04 17.35
N VAL A 54 -6.10 -1.17 16.27
CA VAL A 54 -6.53 -0.04 15.46
C VAL A 54 -7.83 0.55 15.99
N THR A 55 -8.82 -0.27 16.29
CA THR A 55 -10.16 0.21 16.64
C THR A 55 -10.58 -0.05 18.08
N GLY A 56 -9.77 -0.80 18.84
CA GLY A 56 -10.15 -1.19 20.19
C GLY A 56 -10.84 -2.54 20.20
N THR A 57 -10.85 -3.18 21.38
CA THR A 57 -11.40 -4.53 21.48
C THR A 57 -12.90 -4.58 21.30
N GLU A 58 -13.60 -3.56 21.77
CA GLU A 58 -15.07 -3.56 21.69
C GLU A 58 -15.51 -3.47 20.22
N LYS A 59 -14.94 -2.57 19.46
CA LYS A 59 -15.30 -2.43 18.06
C LYS A 59 -14.91 -3.67 17.27
N THR A 60 -13.77 -4.25 17.60
CA THR A 60 -13.33 -5.47 16.93
C THR A 60 -14.30 -6.61 17.14
N GLU A 61 -14.80 -6.78 18.38
CA GLU A 61 -15.77 -7.83 18.64
C GLU A 61 -17.09 -7.56 17.90
N GLU A 62 -17.48 -6.31 17.79
CA GLU A 62 -18.66 -5.94 17.04
C GLU A 62 -18.52 -6.33 15.56
N LEU A 63 -17.34 -6.07 14.99
CA LEU A 63 -17.10 -6.38 13.59
C LEU A 63 -17.03 -7.91 13.36
N ILE A 64 -16.52 -8.65 14.31
CA ILE A 64 -16.49 -10.10 14.22
C ILE A 64 -17.91 -10.65 14.30
N ARG A 65 -18.72 -10.14 15.22
CA ARG A 65 -20.10 -10.57 15.33
C ARG A 65 -20.89 -10.26 14.08
N GLY A 66 -20.59 -9.12 13.45
CA GLY A 66 -21.22 -8.74 12.19
C GLY A 66 -20.67 -9.42 10.97
N ARG A 67 -19.68 -10.30 11.18
CA ARG A 67 -19.06 -11.07 10.11
C ARG A 67 -18.29 -10.23 9.09
N LEU A 68 -17.87 -9.03 9.48
CA LEU A 68 -16.97 -8.24 8.66
C LEU A 68 -15.54 -8.67 8.89
N LEU A 69 -15.21 -9.17 10.08
CA LEU A 69 -13.89 -9.69 10.38
C LEU A 69 -14.00 -11.16 10.76
N GLY A 70 -12.96 -11.92 10.44
CA GLY A 70 -12.87 -13.29 10.87
C GLY A 70 -12.33 -13.38 12.28
N ASN A 71 -12.18 -14.60 12.77
CA ASN A 71 -11.71 -14.84 14.13
C ASN A 71 -10.19 -14.86 14.24
N ASN A 72 -9.49 -14.86 13.13
CA ASN A 72 -8.04 -15.00 13.13
C ASN A 72 -7.31 -13.66 13.11
N VAL A 73 -7.93 -12.65 13.68
CA VAL A 73 -7.29 -11.33 13.80
C VAL A 73 -6.96 -11.09 15.26
N ASN A 74 -6.09 -10.10 15.51
CA ASN A 74 -5.80 -9.69 16.87
C ASN A 74 -7.05 -9.00 17.40
N ARG A 75 -7.69 -9.62 18.39
CA ARG A 75 -8.95 -9.11 18.90
C ARG A 75 -8.92 -8.79 20.39
N HIS A 76 -7.78 -8.98 21.02
CA HIS A 76 -7.69 -8.80 22.47
C HIS A 76 -6.74 -7.68 22.91
N SER A 77 -5.92 -7.16 22.02
CA SER A 77 -4.99 -6.11 22.37
C SER A 77 -5.70 -4.76 22.39
N ARG A 78 -5.24 -3.89 23.29
CA ARG A 78 -5.84 -2.56 23.40
C ARG A 78 -5.48 -1.71 22.20
N ALA A 79 -6.30 -0.72 21.90
CA ALA A 79 -5.98 0.27 20.88
C ALA A 79 -4.65 0.93 21.23
N SER A 80 -3.84 1.17 20.21
CA SER A 80 -2.48 1.66 20.41
C SER A 80 -2.21 2.83 19.49
N LEU A 81 -1.58 3.87 20.04
CA LEU A 81 -1.21 5.03 19.23
C LEU A 81 -0.38 4.62 18.03
N SER A 82 0.46 3.63 18.18
CA SER A 82 1.32 3.20 17.08
C SER A 82 0.54 2.54 15.96
N HIS A 83 -0.72 2.20 16.18
CA HIS A 83 -1.51 1.51 15.16
C HIS A 83 -2.65 2.33 14.60
N TYR A 84 -3.22 3.23 15.39
CA TYR A 84 -4.37 3.98 14.88
C TYR A 84 -4.03 5.40 14.42
N THR A 85 -2.77 5.79 14.48
CA THR A 85 -2.39 7.12 14.02
C THR A 85 -2.05 7.10 12.54
N THR A 86 -2.15 8.26 11.92
CA THR A 86 -1.81 8.42 10.52
C THR A 86 -0.34 8.12 10.27
N THR A 87 0.51 8.48 11.22
CA THR A 87 1.95 8.25 11.07
C THR A 87 2.26 6.76 10.85
N TYR A 88 1.63 5.90 11.62
CA TYR A 88 1.86 4.46 11.48
C TYR A 88 1.43 3.98 10.09
N ARG A 89 0.27 4.45 9.64
CA ARG A 89 -0.25 4.05 8.33
C ARG A 89 0.68 4.51 7.22
N GLN A 90 1.20 5.72 7.34
CA GLN A 90 2.12 6.24 6.35
C GLN A 90 3.42 5.45 6.32
N GLU A 91 3.90 5.02 7.48
CA GLU A 91 5.12 4.23 7.52
C GLU A 91 4.96 2.92 6.77
N ILE A 92 3.84 2.25 6.95
CA ILE A 92 3.58 0.99 6.25
C ILE A 92 3.54 1.24 4.75
N VAL A 93 2.80 2.26 4.34
CA VAL A 93 2.66 2.57 2.92
C VAL A 93 4.00 2.94 2.31
N PHE A 94 4.75 3.82 2.95
CA PHE A 94 6.01 4.27 2.40
C PHE A 94 7.07 3.17 2.38
N ASN A 95 7.07 2.30 3.36
CA ASN A 95 7.99 1.16 3.35
C ASN A 95 7.69 0.24 2.19
N GLU A 96 6.42 0.02 1.90
CA GLU A 96 6.05 -0.82 0.76
C GLU A 96 6.37 -0.14 -0.56
N MET A 97 6.09 1.17 -0.66
CA MET A 97 6.44 1.93 -1.85
C MET A 97 7.94 1.88 -2.11
N LYS A 98 8.73 1.96 -1.04
CA LYS A 98 10.17 1.89 -1.16
C LYS A 98 10.61 0.57 -1.77
N LYS A 99 10.00 -0.52 -1.33
CA LYS A 99 10.32 -1.84 -1.86
C LYS A 99 10.01 -1.91 -3.35
N ILE A 100 8.89 -1.35 -3.75
CA ILE A 100 8.47 -1.37 -5.14
C ILE A 100 9.44 -0.56 -5.99
N VAL A 101 9.82 0.62 -5.51
CA VAL A 101 10.75 1.47 -6.24
C VAL A 101 12.12 0.80 -6.34
N GLU A 102 12.56 0.17 -5.27
CA GLU A 102 13.84 -0.53 -5.28
C GLU A 102 13.83 -1.66 -6.29
N GLY A 103 12.69 -2.32 -6.45
CA GLY A 103 12.56 -3.36 -7.46
C GLY A 103 12.75 -2.81 -8.86
N TYR A 104 12.17 -1.66 -9.16
CA TYR A 104 12.36 -1.02 -10.44
C TYR A 104 13.80 -0.56 -10.64
N LEU A 105 14.40 0.03 -9.62
CA LEU A 105 15.77 0.51 -9.72
C LEU A 105 16.75 -0.64 -9.94
N ASN A 106 16.54 -1.75 -9.28
CA ASN A 106 17.39 -2.91 -9.48
C ASN A 106 17.30 -3.42 -10.92
N LEU A 107 16.13 -3.33 -11.51
CA LEU A 107 15.97 -3.74 -12.89
C LEU A 107 16.69 -2.78 -13.82
N TRP A 108 16.61 -1.48 -13.56
CA TRP A 108 17.18 -0.47 -14.45
C TRP A 108 18.71 -0.38 -14.38
N TYR A 109 19.26 -0.63 -13.21
CA TYR A 109 20.69 -0.40 -12.98
C TYR A 109 21.47 -1.67 -12.72
N LYS A 110 20.97 -2.76 -13.19
CA LYS A 110 21.64 -3.99 -13.01
C LYS A 110 22.81 -4.19 -13.90
#